data_0f078053e46ac91b31b737b8d6b320b8
#
_entry.id   0f078053e46ac91b31b737b8d6b320b8
#
_cell.length_a   1.000
_cell.length_b   1.000
_cell.length_c   1.000
_cell.angle_alpha   90.00
_cell.angle_beta   90.00
_cell.angle_gamma   90.00
#
_symmetry.space_group_name_H-M   'P 1'
#
loop_
_entity.id
_entity.type
_entity.pdbx_description
1 polymer ?
#
loop_
_entity_poly.entity_id
_entity_poly.type
_entity_poly.pdbx_seq_one_letter_code
_entity_poly.pdbx_strand_id
1 'polypeptide(L)'
;ASVAQEIGFPVLIKAAHGGGGKGIGVVEDPDWFPSTFSRMSQEALSAFGNGDLYLEKYITSMRHLEVQVLRDTKGNSKLLGIRDCSVQRDYQKLIEESVFNIPKKTQQILFDHALKLINHIDYVGAGTVEFIYDLKEKQVYFMEMNTRLQVEHPVTEMVSQVNLVQQQFEIAQGKNIAQLPVKFDGHAIEVRVNAERVEVQDNGSLNFVPEPGYVGEVHFPDETHVRVITAVEEGSLVPPYYDSMIAQIICWGSSRKEACSRMLDYLGKVRLE
;
A
#
# COMPACT_ATOMS: atom_id res chain seq x y z
N ALA A 1 -16.01 -15.24 21.19
CA ALA A 1 -16.62 -16.30 20.36
C ALA A 1 -17.99 -15.88 19.79
N SER A 2 -18.94 -15.37 20.62
CA SER A 2 -20.27 -14.96 20.15
C SER A 2 -20.22 -13.89 19.04
N VAL A 3 -19.42 -12.86 19.20
CA VAL A 3 -19.21 -11.80 18.19
C VAL A 3 -18.64 -12.37 16.88
N ALA A 4 -17.71 -13.33 16.96
CA ALA A 4 -17.16 -13.98 15.76
C ALA A 4 -18.23 -14.78 15.00
N GLN A 5 -19.14 -15.45 15.72
CA GLN A 5 -20.27 -16.14 15.11
C GLN A 5 -21.28 -15.19 14.47
N GLU A 6 -21.51 -14.03 15.08
CA GLU A 6 -22.38 -12.98 14.52
C GLU A 6 -21.82 -12.36 13.25
N ILE A 7 -20.50 -12.09 13.21
CA ILE A 7 -19.80 -11.60 12.02
C ILE A 7 -19.83 -12.65 10.90
N GLY A 8 -19.72 -13.94 11.28
CA GLY A 8 -19.60 -15.07 10.35
C GLY A 8 -18.15 -15.33 9.91
N PHE A 9 -17.79 -16.62 9.89
CA PHE A 9 -16.44 -17.03 9.44
C PHE A 9 -16.29 -17.02 7.91
N PRO A 10 -15.08 -16.75 7.40
CA PRO A 10 -13.86 -16.47 8.14
C PRO A 10 -13.84 -15.08 8.78
N VAL A 11 -13.16 -14.98 9.94
CA VAL A 11 -12.95 -13.70 10.64
C VAL A 11 -11.48 -13.33 10.67
N LEU A 12 -11.20 -12.02 10.68
CA LEU A 12 -9.88 -11.46 10.87
C LEU A 12 -9.75 -10.97 12.31
N ILE A 13 -8.69 -11.39 12.98
CA ILE A 13 -8.31 -10.91 14.32
C ILE A 13 -7.18 -9.91 14.13
N LYS A 14 -7.29 -8.74 14.75
CA LYS A 14 -6.25 -7.70 14.71
C LYS A 14 -5.90 -7.22 16.12
N ALA A 15 -4.61 -7.00 16.35
CA ALA A 15 -4.13 -6.33 17.54
C ALA A 15 -4.50 -4.84 17.52
N ALA A 16 -5.09 -4.33 18.60
CA ALA A 16 -5.54 -2.93 18.68
C ALA A 16 -4.41 -1.91 18.52
N HIS A 17 -3.18 -2.29 18.91
CA HIS A 17 -1.96 -1.48 18.79
C HIS A 17 -0.98 -2.05 17.75
N GLY A 18 -1.43 -2.97 16.90
CA GLY A 18 -0.65 -3.53 15.80
C GLY A 18 -0.55 -2.56 14.62
N GLY A 19 0.39 -2.83 13.71
CA GLY A 19 0.58 -2.05 12.49
C GLY A 19 1.57 -2.71 11.53
N GLY A 20 1.60 -2.26 10.27
CA GLY A 20 2.53 -2.75 9.26
C GLY A 20 2.35 -4.24 8.92
N GLY A 21 1.10 -4.75 8.99
CA GLY A 21 0.80 -6.16 8.72
C GLY A 21 1.10 -7.11 9.88
N LYS A 22 1.57 -6.61 11.04
CA LYS A 22 1.85 -7.41 12.23
C LYS A 22 0.66 -7.44 13.19
N GLY A 23 0.47 -8.57 13.89
CA GLY A 23 -0.66 -8.75 14.81
C GLY A 23 -1.99 -8.99 14.09
N ILE A 24 -1.96 -9.61 12.91
CA ILE A 24 -3.11 -9.97 12.09
C ILE A 24 -3.16 -11.49 11.94
N GLY A 25 -4.36 -12.07 12.09
CA GLY A 25 -4.58 -13.50 11.89
C GLY A 25 -5.97 -13.81 11.38
N VAL A 26 -6.06 -14.71 10.41
CA VAL A 26 -7.32 -15.20 9.85
C VAL A 26 -7.73 -16.48 10.57
N VAL A 27 -9.00 -16.58 10.92
CA VAL A 27 -9.61 -17.80 11.46
C VAL A 27 -10.75 -18.21 10.53
N GLU A 28 -10.57 -19.34 9.88
CA GLU A 28 -11.55 -19.91 8.95
C GLU A 28 -12.56 -20.81 9.67
N ASP A 29 -12.06 -21.61 10.62
CA ASP A 29 -12.86 -22.59 11.36
C ASP A 29 -13.18 -22.07 12.77
N PRO A 30 -14.46 -22.04 13.18
CA PRO A 30 -14.88 -21.64 14.51
C PRO A 30 -14.18 -22.37 15.67
N ASP A 31 -13.84 -23.65 15.47
CA ASP A 31 -13.22 -24.48 16.51
C ASP A 31 -11.81 -24.00 16.89
N TRP A 32 -11.13 -23.34 15.95
CA TRP A 32 -9.78 -22.80 16.16
C TRP A 32 -9.78 -21.39 16.75
N PHE A 33 -10.96 -20.74 16.80
CA PHE A 33 -11.04 -19.34 17.24
C PHE A 33 -10.53 -19.12 18.68
N PRO A 34 -10.93 -19.92 19.71
CA PRO A 34 -10.50 -19.67 21.08
C PRO A 34 -8.98 -19.76 21.26
N SER A 35 -8.34 -20.77 20.66
CA SER A 35 -6.90 -20.98 20.75
C SER A 35 -6.11 -19.91 20.02
N THR A 36 -6.56 -19.56 18.80
CA THR A 36 -5.93 -18.50 17.98
C THR A 36 -6.07 -17.15 18.66
N PHE A 37 -7.24 -16.81 19.17
CA PHE A 37 -7.46 -15.54 19.88
C PHE A 37 -6.56 -15.40 21.11
N SER A 38 -6.45 -16.44 21.94
CA SER A 38 -5.60 -16.44 23.13
C SER A 38 -4.12 -16.29 22.77
N ARG A 39 -3.63 -17.02 21.76
CA ARG A 39 -2.26 -16.93 21.27
C ARG A 39 -1.95 -15.53 20.75
N MET A 40 -2.82 -14.97 19.90
CA MET A 40 -2.62 -13.63 19.32
C MET A 40 -2.66 -12.53 20.38
N SER A 41 -3.48 -12.66 21.43
CA SER A 41 -3.49 -11.71 22.55
C SER A 41 -2.15 -11.69 23.29
N GLN A 42 -1.56 -12.87 23.53
CA GLN A 42 -0.24 -12.98 24.15
C GLN A 42 0.88 -12.41 23.24
N GLU A 43 0.84 -12.72 21.94
CA GLU A 43 1.77 -12.18 20.97
C GLU A 43 1.69 -10.64 20.89
N ALA A 44 0.46 -10.10 20.84
CA ALA A 44 0.22 -8.67 20.84
C ALA A 44 0.72 -7.99 22.13
N LEU A 45 0.48 -8.60 23.30
CA LEU A 45 0.99 -8.11 24.58
C LEU A 45 2.52 -8.08 24.59
N SER A 46 3.17 -9.11 24.08
CA SER A 46 4.64 -9.19 24.01
C SER A 46 5.24 -8.19 23.03
N ALA A 47 4.62 -8.01 21.86
CA ALA A 47 5.17 -7.19 20.78
C ALA A 47 4.85 -5.68 20.94
N PHE A 48 3.66 -5.36 21.47
CA PHE A 48 3.12 -4.00 21.49
C PHE A 48 2.81 -3.48 22.90
N GLY A 49 3.01 -4.30 23.93
CA GLY A 49 2.69 -3.94 25.32
C GLY A 49 1.18 -3.92 25.65
N ASN A 50 0.33 -4.30 24.70
CA ASN A 50 -1.12 -4.38 24.85
C ASN A 50 -1.67 -5.62 24.13
N GLY A 51 -2.46 -6.44 24.83
CA GLY A 51 -3.05 -7.66 24.31
C GLY A 51 -4.48 -7.51 23.78
N ASP A 52 -5.00 -6.28 23.67
CA ASP A 52 -6.35 -6.03 23.16
C ASP A 52 -6.43 -6.36 21.67
N LEU A 53 -7.49 -7.10 21.33
CA LEU A 53 -7.77 -7.53 19.98
C LEU A 53 -9.16 -7.10 19.56
N TYR A 54 -9.35 -6.88 18.27
CA TYR A 54 -10.67 -6.69 17.67
C TYR A 54 -10.88 -7.61 16.47
N LEU A 55 -12.12 -7.75 16.05
CA LEU A 55 -12.53 -8.66 14.99
C LEU A 55 -13.10 -7.89 13.81
N GLU A 56 -12.74 -8.34 12.63
CA GLU A 56 -13.32 -7.86 11.38
C GLU A 56 -13.81 -9.05 10.53
N LYS A 57 -14.79 -8.81 9.67
CA LYS A 57 -15.16 -9.76 8.62
C LYS A 57 -13.99 -9.93 7.67
N TYR A 58 -13.55 -11.17 7.43
CA TYR A 58 -12.51 -11.43 6.43
C TYR A 58 -13.12 -11.55 5.03
N ILE A 59 -12.67 -10.72 4.11
CA ILE A 59 -13.15 -10.69 2.73
C ILE A 59 -12.16 -11.44 1.84
N THR A 60 -12.59 -12.61 1.36
CA THR A 60 -11.71 -13.55 0.63
C THR A 60 -11.42 -13.17 -0.82
N SER A 61 -12.28 -12.36 -1.44
CA SER A 61 -12.14 -11.94 -2.84
C SER A 61 -12.27 -10.43 -2.93
N MET A 62 -11.14 -9.75 -2.89
CA MET A 62 -11.13 -8.29 -2.74
C MET A 62 -10.06 -7.64 -3.59
N ARG A 63 -10.20 -6.32 -3.77
CA ARG A 63 -9.10 -5.43 -4.15
C ARG A 63 -8.83 -4.46 -3.02
N HIS A 64 -7.55 -4.22 -2.77
CA HIS A 64 -7.09 -3.18 -1.87
C HIS A 64 -6.95 -1.89 -2.69
N LEU A 65 -7.87 -0.97 -2.47
CA LEU A 65 -7.93 0.32 -3.16
C LEU A 65 -7.66 1.45 -2.18
N GLU A 66 -6.95 2.47 -2.64
CA GLU A 66 -6.63 3.61 -1.78
C GLU A 66 -6.75 4.94 -2.53
N VAL A 67 -7.27 5.94 -1.84
CA VAL A 67 -7.48 7.30 -2.39
C VAL A 67 -6.39 8.22 -1.85
N GLN A 68 -5.60 8.79 -2.75
CA GLN A 68 -4.63 9.84 -2.39
C GLN A 68 -5.35 11.16 -2.17
N VAL A 69 -5.15 11.76 -1.00
CA VAL A 69 -5.78 13.04 -0.64
C VAL A 69 -4.73 14.09 -0.30
N LEU A 70 -5.08 15.35 -0.59
CA LEU A 70 -4.43 16.56 -0.08
C LEU A 70 -5.51 17.48 0.51
N ARG A 71 -5.25 18.11 1.65
CA ARG A 71 -6.11 19.15 2.21
C ARG A 71 -5.27 20.24 2.85
N ASP A 72 -5.58 21.50 2.55
CA ASP A 72 -4.89 22.65 3.14
C ASP A 72 -5.56 23.15 4.43
N THR A 73 -4.92 24.10 5.11
CA THR A 73 -5.40 24.70 6.35
C THR A 73 -6.67 25.54 6.20
N LYS A 74 -7.10 25.82 4.96
CA LYS A 74 -8.33 26.54 4.63
C LYS A 74 -9.49 25.62 4.29
N GLY A 75 -9.27 24.30 4.35
CA GLY A 75 -10.27 23.27 4.05
C GLY A 75 -10.41 22.91 2.57
N ASN A 76 -9.57 23.46 1.67
CA ASN A 76 -9.58 23.03 0.29
C ASN A 76 -8.98 21.64 0.16
N SER A 77 -9.69 20.74 -0.51
CA SER A 77 -9.29 19.35 -0.67
C SER A 77 -9.06 19.00 -2.15
N LYS A 78 -8.10 18.14 -2.42
CA LYS A 78 -7.86 17.51 -3.73
C LYS A 78 -7.78 16.01 -3.57
N LEU A 79 -8.50 15.28 -4.43
CA LEU A 79 -8.40 13.84 -4.56
C LEU A 79 -7.54 13.54 -5.79
N LEU A 80 -6.41 12.89 -5.59
CA LEU A 80 -5.38 12.70 -6.61
C LEU A 80 -5.39 11.29 -7.22
N GLY A 81 -6.58 10.71 -7.31
CA GLY A 81 -6.78 9.39 -7.91
C GLY A 81 -6.81 8.27 -6.90
N ILE A 82 -6.93 7.08 -7.45
CA ILE A 82 -7.02 5.81 -6.71
C ILE A 82 -5.86 4.93 -7.16
N ARG A 83 -5.17 4.31 -6.20
CA ARG A 83 -4.22 3.24 -6.46
C ARG A 83 -4.85 1.89 -6.15
N ASP A 84 -4.42 0.88 -6.85
CA ASP A 84 -4.67 -0.52 -6.56
C ASP A 84 -3.40 -1.16 -6.01
N CYS A 85 -3.49 -1.63 -4.79
CA CYS A 85 -2.40 -2.23 -4.03
C CYS A 85 -2.70 -3.69 -3.67
N SER A 86 -3.46 -4.39 -4.53
CA SER A 86 -3.94 -5.75 -4.24
C SER A 86 -2.84 -6.81 -4.33
N VAL A 87 -1.74 -6.54 -5.04
CA VAL A 87 -0.63 -7.50 -5.13
C VAL A 87 0.26 -7.35 -3.92
N GLN A 88 0.07 -8.27 -2.98
CA GLN A 88 0.74 -8.26 -1.68
C GLN A 88 1.31 -9.63 -1.34
N ARG A 89 2.32 -9.64 -0.47
CA ARG A 89 2.85 -10.82 0.19
C ARG A 89 2.91 -10.54 1.69
N ASP A 90 2.29 -11.40 2.50
CA ASP A 90 2.23 -11.25 3.96
C ASP A 90 1.75 -9.86 4.40
N TYR A 91 0.70 -9.36 3.73
CA TYR A 91 0.11 -8.02 3.93
C TYR A 91 1.03 -6.84 3.59
N GLN A 92 2.16 -7.10 2.92
CA GLN A 92 3.04 -6.05 2.39
C GLN A 92 2.82 -5.90 0.89
N LYS A 93 2.64 -4.66 0.46
CA LYS A 93 2.47 -4.28 -0.95
C LYS A 93 3.76 -4.60 -1.72
N LEU A 94 3.64 -5.21 -2.90
CA LEU A 94 4.76 -5.54 -3.80
C LEU A 94 4.65 -4.83 -5.14
N ILE A 95 3.41 -4.72 -5.65
CA ILE A 95 3.10 -4.04 -6.91
C ILE A 95 1.91 -3.13 -6.65
N GLU A 96 2.06 -1.87 -7.02
CA GLU A 96 1.02 -0.86 -6.94
C GLU A 96 0.79 -0.24 -8.31
N GLU A 97 -0.46 0.03 -8.65
CA GLU A 97 -0.78 0.66 -9.93
C GLU A 97 -1.88 1.70 -9.80
N SER A 98 -1.95 2.64 -10.73
CA SER A 98 -3.12 3.49 -10.87
C SER A 98 -4.34 2.65 -11.20
N VAL A 99 -5.47 2.94 -10.55
CA VAL A 99 -6.65 2.06 -10.65
C VAL A 99 -7.13 1.89 -12.09
N PHE A 100 -7.46 0.65 -12.43
CA PHE A 100 -8.08 0.32 -13.70
C PHE A 100 -9.25 -0.66 -13.50
N ASN A 101 -10.16 -0.71 -14.48
CA ASN A 101 -11.26 -1.68 -14.52
C ASN A 101 -12.12 -1.70 -13.22
N ILE A 102 -12.37 -0.52 -12.65
CA ILE A 102 -13.30 -0.32 -11.55
C ILE A 102 -14.49 0.50 -12.08
N PRO A 103 -15.75 0.12 -11.78
CA PRO A 103 -16.91 0.90 -12.21
C PRO A 103 -16.81 2.36 -11.73
N LYS A 104 -17.16 3.30 -12.60
CA LYS A 104 -17.16 4.75 -12.24
C LYS A 104 -17.97 5.06 -10.98
N LYS A 105 -19.09 4.36 -10.77
CA LYS A 105 -19.90 4.48 -9.55
C LYS A 105 -19.09 4.09 -8.31
N THR A 106 -18.31 3.02 -8.37
CA THR A 106 -17.44 2.59 -7.26
C THR A 106 -16.32 3.60 -7.00
N GLN A 107 -15.72 4.14 -8.07
CA GLN A 107 -14.71 5.22 -7.91
C GLN A 107 -15.29 6.44 -7.21
N GLN A 108 -16.50 6.84 -7.59
CA GLN A 108 -17.19 7.97 -6.94
C GLN A 108 -17.46 7.70 -5.46
N ILE A 109 -17.92 6.49 -5.10
CA ILE A 109 -18.13 6.08 -3.70
C ILE A 109 -16.83 6.19 -2.90
N LEU A 110 -15.70 5.72 -3.44
CA LEU A 110 -14.40 5.84 -2.80
C LEU A 110 -14.00 7.30 -2.57
N PHE A 111 -14.18 8.16 -3.57
CA PHE A 111 -13.90 9.58 -3.47
C PHE A 111 -14.79 10.28 -2.44
N ASP A 112 -16.10 10.00 -2.45
CA ASP A 112 -17.06 10.60 -1.52
C ASP A 112 -16.74 10.21 -0.07
N HIS A 113 -16.40 8.94 0.18
CA HIS A 113 -16.03 8.46 1.51
C HIS A 113 -14.70 9.08 1.98
N ALA A 114 -13.68 9.13 1.11
CA ALA A 114 -12.42 9.76 1.44
C ALA A 114 -12.58 11.24 1.77
N LEU A 115 -13.34 11.98 0.93
CA LEU A 115 -13.60 13.39 1.14
C LEU A 115 -14.40 13.66 2.42
N LYS A 116 -15.43 12.84 2.68
CA LYS A 116 -16.22 12.93 3.91
C LYS A 116 -15.35 12.73 5.16
N LEU A 117 -14.47 11.73 5.14
CA LEU A 117 -13.58 11.44 6.26
C LEU A 117 -12.64 12.61 6.53
N ILE A 118 -11.86 13.06 5.54
CA ILE A 118 -10.84 14.11 5.73
C ILE A 118 -11.44 15.46 6.12
N ASN A 119 -12.68 15.73 5.68
CA ASN A 119 -13.39 16.94 6.10
C ASN A 119 -13.94 16.80 7.52
N HIS A 120 -14.39 15.62 7.93
CA HIS A 120 -14.92 15.39 9.28
C HIS A 120 -13.87 15.53 10.37
N ILE A 121 -12.61 15.11 10.08
CA ILE A 121 -11.51 15.19 11.04
C ILE A 121 -10.64 16.44 10.87
N ASP A 122 -11.03 17.36 10.00
CA ASP A 122 -10.26 18.57 9.65
C ASP A 122 -8.79 18.26 9.29
N TYR A 123 -8.58 17.16 8.53
CA TYR A 123 -7.25 16.72 8.14
C TYR A 123 -6.49 17.80 7.37
N VAL A 124 -5.19 17.94 7.63
CA VAL A 124 -4.30 18.85 6.88
C VAL A 124 -3.05 18.11 6.45
N GLY A 125 -2.70 18.21 5.18
CA GLY A 125 -1.52 17.59 4.59
C GLY A 125 -1.85 16.57 3.51
N ALA A 126 -0.83 15.75 3.18
CA ALA A 126 -0.98 14.60 2.30
C ALA A 126 -1.33 13.35 3.11
N GLY A 127 -2.34 12.62 2.69
CA GLY A 127 -2.75 11.38 3.33
C GLY A 127 -3.35 10.41 2.33
N THR A 128 -3.60 9.20 2.78
CA THR A 128 -4.19 8.13 1.97
C THR A 128 -5.29 7.44 2.75
N VAL A 129 -6.45 7.31 2.14
CA VAL A 129 -7.59 6.58 2.72
C VAL A 129 -7.70 5.23 2.02
N GLU A 130 -7.57 4.16 2.79
CA GLU A 130 -7.52 2.78 2.30
C GLU A 130 -8.86 2.09 2.44
N PHE A 131 -9.22 1.30 1.43
CA PHE A 131 -10.49 0.60 1.31
C PHE A 131 -10.30 -0.84 0.80
N ILE A 132 -11.20 -1.69 1.23
CA ILE A 132 -11.42 -3.01 0.63
C ILE A 132 -12.62 -2.92 -0.32
N TYR A 133 -12.42 -3.30 -1.57
CA TYR A 133 -13.50 -3.49 -2.54
C TYR A 133 -13.80 -4.98 -2.68
N ASP A 134 -14.92 -5.43 -2.13
CA ASP A 134 -15.38 -6.81 -2.23
C ASP A 134 -15.84 -7.10 -3.68
N LEU A 135 -15.19 -8.05 -4.33
CA LEU A 135 -15.48 -8.42 -5.72
C LEU A 135 -16.76 -9.26 -5.85
N LYS A 136 -17.24 -9.90 -4.78
CA LYS A 136 -18.47 -10.69 -4.78
C LYS A 136 -19.69 -9.80 -4.52
N GLU A 137 -19.65 -9.06 -3.42
CA GLU A 137 -20.77 -8.21 -2.98
C GLU A 137 -20.79 -6.84 -3.68
N LYS A 138 -19.69 -6.47 -4.37
CA LYS A 138 -19.51 -5.15 -5.02
C LYS A 138 -19.63 -3.98 -4.02
N GLN A 139 -19.23 -4.22 -2.77
CA GLN A 139 -19.27 -3.25 -1.68
C GLN A 139 -17.88 -2.70 -1.40
N VAL A 140 -17.86 -1.46 -0.91
CA VAL A 140 -16.64 -0.78 -0.46
C VAL A 140 -16.66 -0.70 1.05
N TYR A 141 -15.58 -1.13 1.69
CA TYR A 141 -15.38 -1.05 3.13
C TYR A 141 -14.18 -0.18 3.44
N PHE A 142 -14.32 0.74 4.39
CA PHE A 142 -13.20 1.50 4.92
C PHE A 142 -12.26 0.56 5.68
N MET A 143 -10.96 0.72 5.48
CA MET A 143 -9.95 -0.06 6.20
C MET A 143 -9.20 0.82 7.20
N GLU A 144 -8.49 1.83 6.71
CA GLU A 144 -7.73 2.76 7.55
C GLU A 144 -7.41 4.06 6.80
N MET A 145 -6.88 5.03 7.53
CA MET A 145 -6.28 6.24 6.95
C MET A 145 -4.82 6.35 7.37
N ASN A 146 -3.95 6.45 6.40
CA ASN A 146 -2.54 6.77 6.62
C ASN A 146 -2.34 8.29 6.56
N THR A 147 -2.02 8.88 7.71
CA THR A 147 -1.84 10.34 7.88
C THR A 147 -0.41 10.78 7.54
N ARG A 148 0.14 10.21 6.50
CA ARG A 148 1.51 10.42 6.02
C ARG A 148 1.59 10.14 4.52
N LEU A 149 2.72 10.52 3.91
CA LEU A 149 3.07 10.07 2.58
C LEU A 149 3.36 8.56 2.62
N GLN A 150 2.95 7.83 1.59
CA GLN A 150 3.20 6.40 1.44
C GLN A 150 4.31 6.12 0.42
N VAL A 151 4.85 4.90 0.46
CA VAL A 151 5.90 4.43 -0.45
C VAL A 151 5.44 4.57 -1.90
N GLU A 152 4.23 4.15 -2.20
CA GLU A 152 3.62 4.07 -3.53
C GLU A 152 3.04 5.41 -4.06
N HIS A 153 3.34 6.55 -3.39
CA HIS A 153 2.92 7.87 -3.88
C HIS A 153 3.41 8.22 -5.29
N PRO A 154 4.57 7.70 -5.76
CA PRO A 154 5.06 8.01 -7.10
C PRO A 154 4.13 7.56 -8.22
N VAL A 155 3.36 6.48 -8.02
CA VAL A 155 2.30 6.07 -8.96
C VAL A 155 1.31 7.21 -9.20
N THR A 156 0.86 7.85 -8.13
CA THR A 156 -0.05 9.00 -8.23
C THR A 156 0.62 10.20 -8.89
N GLU A 157 1.87 10.52 -8.53
CA GLU A 157 2.61 11.64 -9.12
C GLU A 157 2.75 11.49 -10.64
N MET A 158 3.06 10.28 -11.11
CA MET A 158 3.24 9.98 -12.53
C MET A 158 1.96 10.20 -13.36
N VAL A 159 0.79 9.88 -12.80
CA VAL A 159 -0.49 10.02 -13.52
C VAL A 159 -1.19 11.35 -13.25
N SER A 160 -0.99 11.99 -12.10
CA SER A 160 -1.65 13.26 -11.74
C SER A 160 -0.85 14.50 -12.09
N GLN A 161 0.44 14.34 -12.37
CA GLN A 161 1.42 15.42 -12.60
C GLN A 161 1.54 16.40 -11.40
N VAL A 162 1.24 15.91 -10.20
CA VAL A 162 1.35 16.67 -8.94
C VAL A 162 2.48 16.10 -8.11
N ASN A 163 3.45 16.92 -7.74
CA ASN A 163 4.52 16.53 -6.81
C ASN A 163 3.97 16.59 -5.37
N LEU A 164 3.71 15.41 -4.77
CA LEU A 164 3.09 15.29 -3.46
C LEU A 164 4.01 15.76 -2.34
N VAL A 165 5.31 15.51 -2.44
CA VAL A 165 6.30 15.97 -1.46
C VAL A 165 6.35 17.50 -1.44
N GLN A 166 6.39 18.13 -2.61
CA GLN A 166 6.33 19.59 -2.71
C GLN A 166 5.03 20.13 -2.10
N GLN A 167 3.90 19.49 -2.37
CA GLN A 167 2.61 19.93 -1.82
C GLN A 167 2.55 19.81 -0.30
N GLN A 168 3.20 18.82 0.33
CA GLN A 168 3.30 18.76 1.79
C GLN A 168 3.98 20.00 2.36
N PHE A 169 5.12 20.41 1.78
CA PHE A 169 5.82 21.62 2.20
C PHE A 169 4.98 22.89 1.97
N GLU A 170 4.35 22.99 0.81
CA GLU A 170 3.53 24.15 0.45
C GLU A 170 2.31 24.30 1.38
N ILE A 171 1.62 23.19 1.69
CA ILE A 171 0.51 23.17 2.63
C ILE A 171 0.98 23.56 4.04
N ALA A 172 2.12 23.02 4.50
CA ALA A 172 2.70 23.35 5.80
C ALA A 172 3.07 24.83 5.91
N GLN A 173 3.44 25.48 4.80
CA GLN A 173 3.68 26.92 4.71
C GLN A 173 2.39 27.74 4.59
N GLY A 174 1.21 27.13 4.65
CA GLY A 174 -0.09 27.80 4.55
C GLY A 174 -0.53 28.17 3.13
N LYS A 175 0.10 27.60 2.09
CA LYS A 175 -0.34 27.82 0.71
C LYS A 175 -1.70 27.19 0.46
N ASN A 176 -2.47 27.84 -0.40
CA ASN A 176 -3.79 27.41 -0.82
C ASN A 176 -3.70 26.48 -2.03
N ILE A 177 -4.32 25.30 -1.94
CA ILE A 177 -4.36 24.31 -3.02
C ILE A 177 -5.65 24.35 -3.85
N ALA A 178 -6.57 25.29 -3.62
CA ALA A 178 -7.84 25.37 -4.36
C ALA A 178 -7.64 25.38 -5.88
N GLN A 179 -6.61 26.09 -6.35
CA GLN A 179 -6.28 26.23 -7.76
C GLN A 179 -5.17 25.25 -8.23
N LEU A 180 -4.78 24.28 -7.39
CA LEU A 180 -3.80 23.27 -7.78
C LEU A 180 -4.33 22.52 -9.02
N PRO A 181 -3.62 22.61 -10.16
CA PRO A 181 -4.03 21.90 -11.36
C PRO A 181 -3.78 20.39 -11.15
N VAL A 182 -4.79 19.59 -11.42
CA VAL A 182 -4.70 18.13 -11.41
C VAL A 182 -5.13 17.64 -12.77
N LYS A 183 -4.22 16.95 -13.48
CA LYS A 183 -4.49 16.42 -14.80
C LYS A 183 -4.07 14.95 -14.82
N PHE A 184 -5.04 14.06 -14.90
CA PHE A 184 -4.75 12.62 -15.01
C PHE A 184 -4.43 12.25 -16.45
N ASP A 185 -3.31 11.53 -16.61
CA ASP A 185 -2.87 11.04 -17.91
C ASP A 185 -2.21 9.65 -17.79
N GLY A 186 -2.59 8.76 -18.70
CA GLY A 186 -2.00 7.44 -18.82
C GLY A 186 -2.25 6.52 -17.61
N HIS A 187 -1.32 5.62 -17.42
CA HIS A 187 -1.31 4.60 -16.35
C HIS A 187 0.10 4.42 -15.83
N ALA A 188 0.25 4.30 -14.54
CA ALA A 188 1.52 4.01 -13.89
C ALA A 188 1.44 2.72 -13.05
N ILE A 189 2.54 2.00 -13.03
CA ILE A 189 2.75 0.80 -12.22
C ILE A 189 4.09 0.91 -11.51
N GLU A 190 4.11 0.54 -10.24
CA GLU A 190 5.30 0.48 -9.39
C GLU A 190 5.56 -0.95 -8.98
N VAL A 191 6.83 -1.33 -8.91
CA VAL A 191 7.29 -2.56 -8.28
C VAL A 191 8.33 -2.21 -7.22
N ARG A 192 8.30 -2.93 -6.10
CA ARG A 192 9.30 -2.83 -5.05
C ARG A 192 10.41 -3.84 -5.31
N VAL A 193 11.64 -3.42 -5.12
CA VAL A 193 12.83 -4.29 -5.19
C VAL A 193 13.34 -4.48 -3.78
N ASN A 194 13.39 -5.72 -3.35
CA ASN A 194 13.78 -6.10 -2.00
C ASN A 194 15.09 -6.90 -2.02
N ALA A 195 15.97 -6.64 -1.06
CA ALA A 195 17.16 -7.43 -0.80
C ALA A 195 16.75 -8.72 -0.08
N GLU A 196 16.30 -9.72 -0.85
CA GLU A 196 15.78 -10.99 -0.36
C GLU A 196 16.27 -12.12 -1.26
N ARG A 197 16.59 -13.27 -0.66
CA ARG A 197 16.77 -14.52 -1.40
C ARG A 197 15.50 -15.37 -1.31
N VAL A 198 15.29 -16.17 -2.33
CA VAL A 198 14.18 -17.12 -2.41
C VAL A 198 14.64 -18.49 -2.01
N GLU A 199 14.02 -19.07 -0.99
CA GLU A 199 14.24 -20.45 -0.58
C GLU A 199 13.02 -21.30 -0.99
N VAL A 200 13.26 -22.36 -1.74
CA VAL A 200 12.22 -23.32 -2.10
C VAL A 200 12.12 -24.36 -0.97
N GLN A 201 10.96 -24.45 -0.34
CA GLN A 201 10.67 -25.40 0.72
C GLN A 201 10.37 -26.80 0.15
N ASP A 202 10.47 -27.86 0.96
CA ASP A 202 10.20 -29.24 0.56
C ASP A 202 8.80 -29.46 -0.03
N ASN A 203 7.83 -28.66 0.39
CA ASN A 203 6.45 -28.68 -0.11
C ASN A 203 6.24 -27.87 -1.40
N GLY A 204 7.31 -27.29 -1.97
CA GLY A 204 7.29 -26.45 -3.16
C GLY A 204 6.86 -25.00 -2.89
N SER A 205 6.56 -24.60 -1.66
CA SER A 205 6.30 -23.20 -1.32
C SER A 205 7.59 -22.37 -1.35
N LEU A 206 7.44 -21.07 -1.62
CA LEU A 206 8.55 -20.12 -1.62
C LEU A 206 8.62 -19.39 -0.28
N ASN A 207 9.80 -19.37 0.31
CA ASN A 207 10.12 -18.54 1.46
C ASN A 207 11.06 -17.41 1.02
N PHE A 208 10.72 -16.17 1.37
CA PHE A 208 11.51 -14.97 1.04
C PHE A 208 12.22 -14.51 2.31
N VAL A 209 13.52 -14.60 2.30
CA VAL A 209 14.37 -14.31 3.47
C VAL A 209 15.14 -13.03 3.21
N PRO A 210 15.02 -11.99 4.07
CA PRO A 210 15.84 -10.80 3.97
C PRO A 210 17.32 -11.17 3.93
N GLU A 211 18.06 -10.55 3.02
CA GLU A 211 19.47 -10.79 2.81
C GLU A 211 20.28 -9.49 3.00
N PRO A 212 20.55 -9.12 4.26
CA PRO A 212 21.38 -7.97 4.56
C PRO A 212 22.83 -8.22 4.13
N GLY A 213 23.49 -7.19 3.63
CA GLY A 213 24.86 -7.32 3.14
C GLY A 213 25.31 -6.14 2.32
N TYR A 214 26.49 -6.23 1.74
CA TYR A 214 26.97 -5.22 0.81
C TYR A 214 26.39 -5.47 -0.57
N VAL A 215 25.92 -4.41 -1.20
CA VAL A 215 25.43 -4.42 -2.57
C VAL A 215 26.64 -4.40 -3.51
N GLY A 216 26.70 -5.35 -4.42
CA GLY A 216 27.69 -5.40 -5.47
C GLY A 216 27.36 -4.49 -6.65
N GLU A 217 27.10 -5.06 -7.83
CA GLU A 217 26.73 -4.28 -8.99
C GLU A 217 25.33 -3.62 -8.79
N VAL A 218 25.24 -2.33 -9.12
CA VAL A 218 23.97 -1.59 -9.17
C VAL A 218 23.84 -0.91 -10.51
N HIS A 219 22.91 -1.35 -11.33
CA HIS A 219 22.62 -0.73 -12.61
C HIS A 219 21.12 -0.57 -12.83
N PHE A 220 20.65 0.67 -12.81
CA PHE A 220 19.31 1.09 -13.20
C PHE A 220 19.43 1.96 -14.44
N PRO A 221 19.04 1.49 -15.66
CA PRO A 221 19.12 2.28 -16.87
C PRO A 221 18.27 3.56 -16.78
N ASP A 222 18.79 4.68 -17.32
CA ASP A 222 17.99 5.90 -17.47
C ASP A 222 17.09 5.76 -18.70
N GLU A 223 15.79 5.71 -18.50
CA GLU A 223 14.79 5.56 -19.56
C GLU A 223 13.62 6.53 -19.40
N THR A 224 13.17 7.04 -20.53
CA THR A 224 11.99 7.92 -20.59
C THR A 224 10.75 7.17 -20.04
N HIS A 225 9.98 7.85 -19.19
CA HIS A 225 8.78 7.30 -18.52
C HIS A 225 9.06 6.18 -17.50
N VAL A 226 10.31 6.03 -17.08
CA VAL A 226 10.71 5.21 -15.94
C VAL A 226 11.28 6.13 -14.86
N ARG A 227 10.88 5.91 -13.63
CA ARG A 227 11.44 6.58 -12.45
C ARG A 227 11.92 5.53 -11.49
N VAL A 228 13.18 5.62 -11.09
CA VAL A 228 13.76 4.79 -10.03
C VAL A 228 13.99 5.66 -8.81
N ILE A 229 13.55 5.15 -7.66
CA ILE A 229 13.82 5.76 -6.36
C ILE A 229 14.61 4.73 -5.56
N THR A 230 15.85 5.03 -5.28
CA THR A 230 16.76 4.17 -4.52
C THR A 230 17.73 4.99 -3.70
N ALA A 231 18.20 4.43 -2.60
CA ALA A 231 19.28 4.98 -1.78
C ALA A 231 20.53 4.09 -1.82
N VAL A 232 20.49 2.98 -2.61
CA VAL A 232 21.66 2.08 -2.72
C VAL A 232 22.44 2.37 -3.99
N GLU A 233 23.77 2.26 -3.84
CA GLU A 233 24.75 2.31 -4.89
C GLU A 233 25.76 1.15 -4.66
N GLU A 234 26.65 0.91 -5.60
CA GLU A 234 27.70 -0.10 -5.43
C GLU A 234 28.49 0.14 -4.13
N GLY A 235 28.63 -0.92 -3.32
CA GLY A 235 29.27 -0.87 -2.01
C GLY A 235 28.38 -0.40 -0.85
N SER A 236 27.11 -0.05 -1.11
CA SER A 236 26.16 0.27 -0.03
C SER A 236 25.92 -0.93 0.89
N LEU A 237 25.77 -0.68 2.19
CA LEU A 237 25.37 -1.70 3.17
C LEU A 237 23.86 -1.70 3.36
N VAL A 238 23.19 -2.80 3.05
CA VAL A 238 21.81 -3.08 3.44
C VAL A 238 21.82 -3.64 4.87
N PRO A 239 21.35 -2.89 5.88
CA PRO A 239 21.43 -3.33 7.27
C PRO A 239 20.28 -4.29 7.62
N PRO A 240 20.44 -5.15 8.65
CA PRO A 240 19.40 -6.09 9.07
C PRO A 240 18.30 -5.46 9.95
N TYR A 241 18.33 -4.14 10.17
CA TYR A 241 17.50 -3.46 11.17
C TYR A 241 16.24 -2.83 10.59
N TYR A 242 16.12 -2.77 9.27
CA TYR A 242 15.04 -2.12 8.53
C TYR A 242 14.39 -3.09 7.55
N ASP A 243 13.38 -2.60 6.85
CA ASP A 243 12.75 -3.32 5.73
C ASP A 243 13.79 -3.64 4.64
N SER A 244 13.59 -4.76 3.94
CA SER A 244 14.49 -5.23 2.87
C SER A 244 14.39 -4.43 1.58
N MET A 245 13.44 -3.50 1.46
CA MET A 245 13.23 -2.70 0.24
C MET A 245 14.43 -1.79 -0.04
N ILE A 246 15.03 -1.95 -1.22
CA ILE A 246 16.19 -1.17 -1.66
C ILE A 246 15.91 -0.23 -2.82
N ALA A 247 14.86 -0.49 -3.59
CA ALA A 247 14.45 0.39 -4.67
C ALA A 247 12.94 0.30 -4.97
N GLN A 248 12.43 1.36 -5.59
CA GLN A 248 11.13 1.43 -6.24
C GLN A 248 11.36 1.71 -7.72
N ILE A 249 10.70 0.97 -8.59
CA ILE A 249 10.72 1.19 -10.03
C ILE A 249 9.31 1.51 -10.47
N ILE A 250 9.11 2.70 -11.05
CA ILE A 250 7.81 3.18 -11.49
C ILE A 250 7.85 3.37 -13.01
N CYS A 251 6.94 2.71 -13.73
CA CYS A 251 6.81 2.86 -15.18
C CYS A 251 5.46 3.48 -15.54
N TRP A 252 5.50 4.47 -16.44
CA TRP A 252 4.32 5.08 -17.00
C TRP A 252 4.09 4.63 -18.46
N GLY A 253 2.84 4.57 -18.87
CA GLY A 253 2.43 4.34 -20.26
C GLY A 253 1.10 5.04 -20.55
N SER A 254 0.78 5.28 -21.83
CA SER A 254 -0.51 5.84 -22.25
C SER A 254 -1.68 4.88 -21.93
N SER A 255 -1.38 3.63 -21.65
CA SER A 255 -2.33 2.59 -21.25
C SER A 255 -1.68 1.64 -20.25
N ARG A 256 -2.50 0.89 -19.49
CA ARG A 256 -2.02 -0.16 -18.59
C ARG A 256 -1.12 -1.18 -19.32
N LYS A 257 -1.53 -1.59 -20.52
CA LYS A 257 -0.75 -2.56 -21.31
C LYS A 257 0.65 -2.03 -21.61
N GLU A 258 0.76 -0.77 -21.99
CA GLU A 258 2.06 -0.15 -22.26
C GLU A 258 2.91 0.00 -20.99
N ALA A 259 2.31 0.46 -19.87
CA ALA A 259 3.02 0.55 -18.58
C ALA A 259 3.56 -0.82 -18.13
N CYS A 260 2.75 -1.88 -18.22
CA CYS A 260 3.18 -3.24 -17.88
C CYS A 260 4.28 -3.76 -18.82
N SER A 261 4.15 -3.53 -20.14
CA SER A 261 5.18 -3.93 -21.11
C SER A 261 6.51 -3.23 -20.82
N ARG A 262 6.45 -1.92 -20.56
CA ARG A 262 7.64 -1.12 -20.19
C ARG A 262 8.29 -1.63 -18.90
N MET A 263 7.49 -1.96 -17.89
CA MET A 263 7.99 -2.52 -16.64
C MET A 263 8.74 -3.84 -16.88
N LEU A 264 8.16 -4.77 -17.65
CA LEU A 264 8.80 -6.04 -17.97
C LEU A 264 10.11 -5.85 -18.74
N ASP A 265 10.10 -4.99 -19.75
CA ASP A 265 11.30 -4.68 -20.55
C ASP A 265 12.39 -4.02 -19.70
N TYR A 266 12.01 -3.14 -18.79
CA TYR A 266 12.93 -2.44 -17.91
C TYR A 266 13.56 -3.38 -16.88
N LEU A 267 12.76 -4.22 -16.22
CA LEU A 267 13.25 -5.19 -15.24
C LEU A 267 14.28 -6.16 -15.84
N GLY A 268 14.14 -6.49 -17.13
CA GLY A 268 15.13 -7.31 -17.85
C GLY A 268 16.51 -6.66 -18.04
N LYS A 269 16.63 -5.34 -17.83
CA LYS A 269 17.86 -4.56 -17.99
C LYS A 269 18.50 -4.18 -16.65
N VAL A 270 17.75 -4.27 -15.55
CA VAL A 270 18.26 -4.01 -14.19
C VAL A 270 19.33 -5.06 -13.84
N ARG A 271 20.41 -4.62 -13.20
CA ARG A 271 21.43 -5.48 -12.59
C ARG A 271 21.60 -5.09 -11.13
N LEU A 272 21.48 -6.07 -10.28
CA LEU A 272 21.66 -5.95 -8.83
C LEU A 272 22.32 -7.24 -8.34
N GLU A 273 23.48 -7.10 -7.67
CA GLU A 273 24.23 -8.20 -7.06
C GLU A 273 24.56 -7.91 -5.58
#